data_82e823d23e6521a579e800f43fbe5d08
#
_entry.id   82e823d23e6521a579e800f43fbe5d08
#
_cell.length_a   1.000
_cell.length_b   1.000
_cell.length_c   1.000
_cell.angle_alpha   90.00
_cell.angle_beta   90.00
_cell.angle_gamma   90.00
#
_symmetry.space_group_name_H-M   'P 1'
#
loop_
_entity.id
_entity.type
_entity.pdbx_description
1 polymer ?
#
loop_
_entity_poly.entity_id
_entity_poly.type
_entity_poly.pdbx_seq_one_letter_code
_entity_poly.pdbx_strand_id
1 'polypeptide(L)'
;MKKVTISILCLLFLFVFVSCGSDEDSSGGSTDVKDDADTADTVSGEGDSSNDSDKTDTADPTNPDNPDNPENPDNPDNPDDPEENNCICGKDEEDADGDGISNGVEGCEDFDNDNLPNCLDPDSDGDGILDSVECPSVPCRDTDGDDMPDFLDKDSDNDGLSDKKEKEYGTDQCKVDTDGDGDDDMAEIAFNTDPLDDSSHVPAGKMYVVLPYNANWKAHRTWEFDTDISKIDVAFMLDLSGSMGEEQANLKNKIKSDVVEKIATLNEGTLDAAYAFVHFMDFGSDMDRVYKVDTLVTTDIDELKAGIDSTPEPYGGTECDWLVLYAATTSEDIIGQCSTEPEVAWMPGMTTEKANCNIPKPDCSGREGNRAGLCFREKAMPILIIITDEGPTDTLMPPVNEKASDLALQTMAAENAKFIGIDSSSTSGTKKITDFFEAVSSATGTLDANGKSFNFTVGNDAVAADGKEMSEKIGEAIESLTSFVQMDVWVAGNASVDCDGTNIAEFIKGGIPVKAEPPEGATIDEANMKFRDVNPGTVVTFDVQFHNDFCQNSTGAPLLYKAEAMVLGEGAYLSKKEVQIIIPESENR
;
A
#
# COMPACT_ATOMS: atom_id res chain seq x y z
N MET A 1 43.47 14.61 19.14
CA MET A 1 43.67 13.18 19.10
C MET A 1 42.86 12.57 20.24
N LYS A 2 41.63 12.18 19.99
CA LYS A 2 40.82 11.31 20.87
C LYS A 2 40.43 10.10 20.05
N LYS A 3 40.87 8.94 20.50
CA LYS A 3 40.53 7.64 19.88
C LYS A 3 39.09 7.31 20.27
N VAL A 4 38.25 7.10 19.27
CA VAL A 4 36.92 6.50 19.40
C VAL A 4 37.10 5.01 19.16
N THR A 5 36.79 4.22 20.17
CA THR A 5 36.81 2.77 20.10
C THR A 5 35.42 2.33 19.66
N ILE A 6 35.30 1.78 18.47
CA ILE A 6 34.07 1.17 17.96
C ILE A 6 34.05 -0.27 18.47
N SER A 7 33.10 -0.59 19.33
CA SER A 7 32.78 -1.97 19.71
C SER A 7 31.86 -2.56 18.64
N ILE A 8 32.37 -3.51 17.89
CA ILE A 8 31.58 -4.35 16.99
C ILE A 8 30.94 -5.43 17.85
N LEU A 9 29.62 -5.37 18.00
CA LEU A 9 28.81 -6.41 18.62
C LEU A 9 28.37 -7.37 17.49
N CYS A 10 29.03 -8.53 17.40
CA CYS A 10 28.57 -9.63 16.57
C CYS A 10 27.30 -10.22 17.18
N LEU A 11 26.14 -9.99 16.58
CA LEU A 11 24.94 -10.78 16.83
C LEU A 11 25.03 -12.05 15.97
N LEU A 12 25.16 -13.19 16.63
CA LEU A 12 24.98 -14.51 16.02
C LEU A 12 23.48 -14.71 15.76
N PHE A 13 23.09 -14.71 14.51
CA PHE A 13 21.80 -15.27 14.09
C PHE A 13 21.95 -16.80 14.02
N LEU A 14 21.15 -17.49 14.82
CA LEU A 14 21.00 -18.93 14.72
C LEU A 14 20.02 -19.21 13.56
N PHE A 15 20.55 -19.59 12.41
CA PHE A 15 19.75 -20.24 11.38
C PHE A 15 19.54 -21.70 11.78
N VAL A 16 18.28 -22.10 11.88
CA VAL A 16 17.89 -23.50 12.00
C VAL A 16 17.87 -24.07 10.57
N PHE A 17 18.92 -24.77 10.20
CA PHE A 17 18.91 -25.58 9.01
C PHE A 17 18.14 -26.87 9.31
N VAL A 18 17.09 -27.13 8.58
CA VAL A 18 16.49 -28.46 8.49
C VAL A 18 17.28 -29.19 7.40
N SER A 19 18.20 -30.04 7.81
CA SER A 19 18.96 -30.92 6.94
C SER A 19 18.11 -32.16 6.64
N CYS A 20 17.89 -32.51 5.39
CA CYS A 20 17.48 -33.83 4.95
C CYS A 20 18.58 -34.84 5.32
N GLY A 21 18.46 -35.47 6.46
CA GLY A 21 19.38 -36.50 6.94
C GLY A 21 18.65 -37.44 7.86
N SER A 22 18.50 -38.68 7.41
CA SER A 22 18.04 -39.80 8.19
C SER A 22 18.94 -40.06 9.39
N ASP A 23 18.43 -39.96 10.60
CA ASP A 23 19.05 -40.58 11.77
C ASP A 23 18.01 -41.33 12.58
N GLU A 24 18.26 -42.61 12.69
CA GLU A 24 17.50 -43.60 13.45
C GLU A 24 17.70 -43.47 14.97
N ASP A 25 16.65 -43.89 15.67
CA ASP A 25 16.58 -44.56 16.98
C ASP A 25 16.89 -43.77 18.27
N SER A 26 16.00 -43.76 19.17
CA SER A 26 15.52 -44.75 20.12
C SER A 26 14.92 -44.13 21.40
N SER A 27 13.79 -44.72 21.75
CA SER A 27 13.32 -45.12 23.08
C SER A 27 13.03 -44.11 24.19
N GLY A 28 11.78 -44.11 24.55
CA GLY A 28 11.43 -44.51 25.93
C GLY A 28 10.83 -43.46 26.86
N GLY A 29 9.58 -43.66 27.23
CA GLY A 29 9.16 -43.20 28.56
C GLY A 29 7.75 -42.61 28.65
N SER A 30 6.79 -43.51 28.78
CA SER A 30 5.45 -43.31 29.35
C SER A 30 5.43 -42.44 30.62
N THR A 31 4.43 -41.59 30.76
CA THR A 31 3.54 -41.59 31.95
C THR A 31 2.22 -40.87 31.64
N ASP A 32 1.16 -41.62 31.79
CA ASP A 32 -0.23 -41.17 31.98
C ASP A 32 -0.35 -40.19 33.15
N VAL A 33 -1.27 -39.22 33.02
CA VAL A 33 -2.26 -38.96 34.08
C VAL A 33 -3.54 -38.39 33.45
N LYS A 34 -4.61 -39.04 33.82
CA LYS A 34 -6.01 -38.78 33.57
C LYS A 34 -6.56 -37.61 34.40
N ASP A 35 -7.80 -37.33 33.95
CA ASP A 35 -9.05 -36.96 34.67
C ASP A 35 -9.23 -35.46 34.90
N ASP A 36 -10.36 -34.88 34.81
CA ASP A 36 -11.78 -35.20 34.80
C ASP A 36 -12.59 -33.90 34.56
N ALA A 37 -13.61 -34.01 33.80
CA ALA A 37 -15.02 -33.82 34.10
C ALA A 37 -15.62 -32.45 34.43
N ASP A 38 -16.67 -32.20 33.69
CA ASP A 38 -18.01 -31.71 34.10
C ASP A 38 -18.21 -30.21 34.47
N THR A 39 -19.15 -29.61 33.86
CA THR A 39 -20.62 -29.47 34.00
C THR A 39 -21.10 -28.33 33.10
N ALA A 40 -22.04 -28.55 32.24
CA ALA A 40 -23.50 -28.39 32.26
C ALA A 40 -24.00 -27.12 32.97
N ASP A 41 -24.71 -26.27 32.25
CA ASP A 41 -26.14 -25.93 32.42
C ASP A 41 -26.54 -24.72 31.53
N THR A 42 -27.44 -24.96 30.65
CA THR A 42 -28.89 -24.66 30.59
C THR A 42 -29.33 -23.24 30.47
N VAL A 43 -30.18 -23.06 29.52
CA VAL A 43 -31.57 -22.59 29.52
C VAL A 43 -31.89 -21.29 28.78
N SER A 44 -32.75 -21.53 27.83
CA SER A 44 -33.97 -20.83 27.40
C SER A 44 -33.80 -19.49 26.67
N GLY A 45 -34.58 -19.17 25.72
CA GLY A 45 -35.84 -19.68 25.19
C GLY A 45 -36.45 -18.64 24.28
N GLU A 46 -37.38 -19.12 23.50
CA GLU A 46 -38.54 -18.45 22.93
C GLU A 46 -38.30 -17.31 21.92
N GLY A 47 -38.87 -17.30 20.81
CA GLY A 47 -40.11 -17.71 20.18
C GLY A 47 -40.27 -16.78 19.00
N ASP A 48 -40.91 -16.95 18.00
CA ASP A 48 -42.26 -17.26 17.66
C ASP A 48 -42.46 -17.15 16.13
N SER A 49 -43.20 -18.08 15.63
CA SER A 49 -44.28 -18.10 14.65
C SER A 49 -44.11 -17.37 13.30
N SER A 50 -44.42 -18.02 12.22
CA SER A 50 -45.75 -18.28 11.72
C SER A 50 -45.76 -18.98 10.37
N ASN A 51 -46.60 -20.04 10.28
CA ASN A 51 -47.54 -20.42 9.22
C ASN A 51 -47.06 -20.44 7.76
N ASP A 52 -47.29 -21.47 7.01
CA ASP A 52 -48.63 -21.94 6.62
C ASP A 52 -48.61 -23.23 5.81
N SER A 53 -49.59 -24.05 6.12
CA SER A 53 -50.47 -24.95 5.33
C SER A 53 -49.85 -26.01 4.42
N ASP A 54 -49.94 -27.24 4.91
CA ASP A 54 -50.98 -28.15 4.44
C ASP A 54 -50.93 -28.60 2.98
N LYS A 55 -50.44 -29.81 2.78
CA LYS A 55 -51.09 -30.77 1.86
C LYS A 55 -50.89 -32.19 2.38
N THR A 56 -51.94 -32.68 2.93
CA THR A 56 -52.21 -34.12 3.09
C THR A 56 -52.09 -34.82 1.76
N ASP A 57 -51.21 -35.79 1.68
CA ASP A 57 -51.31 -36.81 0.65
C ASP A 57 -51.55 -38.15 1.31
N THR A 58 -52.70 -38.67 0.96
CA THR A 58 -53.28 -39.91 1.48
C THR A 58 -52.51 -41.09 0.90
N ALA A 59 -52.05 -41.95 1.78
CA ALA A 59 -51.51 -43.26 1.43
C ALA A 59 -52.53 -44.06 0.61
N ASP A 60 -52.15 -44.47 -0.59
CA ASP A 60 -52.85 -45.48 -1.38
C ASP A 60 -52.43 -46.88 -0.87
N PRO A 61 -53.33 -47.67 -0.34
CA PRO A 61 -53.02 -48.98 0.23
C PRO A 61 -53.01 -50.12 -0.79
N THR A 62 -52.86 -49.86 -2.10
CA THR A 62 -53.01 -50.89 -3.13
C THR A 62 -51.80 -51.10 -4.04
N ASN A 63 -50.61 -50.81 -3.59
CA ASN A 63 -49.40 -51.24 -4.33
C ASN A 63 -48.64 -52.31 -3.54
N PRO A 64 -48.79 -53.61 -3.86
CA PRO A 64 -48.16 -54.75 -3.17
C PRO A 64 -46.71 -55.02 -3.68
N ASP A 65 -46.13 -54.18 -4.50
CA ASP A 65 -44.84 -54.43 -5.16
C ASP A 65 -43.73 -53.49 -4.66
N ASN A 66 -43.52 -53.38 -3.36
CA ASN A 66 -42.25 -53.00 -2.83
C ASN A 66 -41.75 -54.04 -1.83
N PRO A 67 -41.17 -55.14 -2.29
CA PRO A 67 -40.40 -55.99 -1.43
C PRO A 67 -39.06 -55.22 -1.18
N ASP A 68 -38.84 -54.90 0.06
CA ASP A 68 -37.50 -54.79 0.60
C ASP A 68 -36.74 -56.03 0.15
N ASN A 69 -35.88 -55.85 -0.89
CA ASN A 69 -34.96 -56.90 -1.30
C ASN A 69 -33.64 -56.61 -0.61
N PRO A 70 -33.35 -57.34 0.47
CA PRO A 70 -32.00 -57.28 1.01
C PRO A 70 -31.12 -58.14 0.12
N GLU A 71 -30.01 -57.56 -0.34
CA GLU A 71 -28.81 -58.25 -0.73
C GLU A 71 -28.87 -59.06 -2.03
N ASN A 72 -28.60 -58.38 -3.12
CA ASN A 72 -27.88 -58.99 -4.23
C ASN A 72 -26.46 -58.40 -4.26
N PRO A 73 -25.46 -59.12 -3.72
CA PRO A 73 -24.08 -58.66 -3.69
C PRO A 73 -23.35 -58.77 -5.03
N ASP A 74 -24.02 -59.22 -6.10
CA ASP A 74 -23.40 -59.47 -7.41
C ASP A 74 -24.18 -58.75 -8.53
N ASN A 75 -24.47 -57.43 -8.38
CA ASN A 75 -24.94 -56.62 -9.49
C ASN A 75 -23.79 -55.75 -10.01
N PRO A 76 -23.14 -56.11 -11.13
CA PRO A 76 -22.00 -55.38 -11.68
C PRO A 76 -22.36 -54.00 -12.30
N ASP A 77 -23.64 -53.58 -12.21
CA ASP A 77 -24.13 -52.33 -12.81
C ASP A 77 -24.73 -51.36 -11.76
N ASN A 78 -24.24 -51.37 -10.51
CA ASN A 78 -24.66 -50.37 -9.52
C ASN A 78 -23.76 -49.14 -9.62
N PRO A 79 -24.22 -47.98 -10.17
CA PRO A 79 -23.40 -46.77 -10.27
C PRO A 79 -23.12 -46.08 -8.93
N ASP A 80 -23.56 -46.65 -7.81
CA ASP A 80 -23.40 -46.13 -6.46
C ASP A 80 -22.52 -47.04 -5.58
N ASP A 81 -21.71 -47.94 -6.17
CA ASP A 81 -20.72 -48.73 -5.42
C ASP A 81 -19.43 -47.89 -5.34
N PRO A 82 -19.02 -47.44 -4.17
CA PRO A 82 -17.81 -46.63 -4.03
C PRO A 82 -16.49 -47.42 -4.12
N GLU A 83 -16.56 -48.74 -4.48
CA GLU A 83 -15.36 -49.59 -4.51
C GLU A 83 -14.92 -50.07 -5.91
N GLU A 84 -15.57 -49.70 -7.02
CA GLU A 84 -14.98 -49.86 -8.34
C GLU A 84 -14.38 -48.56 -8.85
N ASN A 85 -13.22 -48.18 -8.35
CA ASN A 85 -12.27 -47.36 -9.08
C ASN A 85 -11.95 -48.17 -10.35
N ASN A 86 -12.48 -47.73 -11.49
CA ASN A 86 -12.29 -48.37 -12.79
C ASN A 86 -10.88 -48.05 -13.34
N CYS A 87 -9.91 -48.12 -12.44
CA CYS A 87 -8.49 -47.90 -12.73
C CYS A 87 -7.96 -49.07 -13.53
N ILE A 88 -7.37 -48.80 -14.68
CA ILE A 88 -6.76 -49.82 -15.55
C ILE A 88 -5.47 -50.39 -14.96
N CYS A 89 -4.96 -49.79 -13.89
CA CYS A 89 -3.71 -50.14 -13.24
C CYS A 89 -3.71 -51.45 -12.44
N GLY A 90 -4.86 -51.96 -12.08
CA GLY A 90 -4.96 -53.12 -11.22
C GLY A 90 -5.23 -52.76 -9.77
N LYS A 91 -4.66 -53.50 -8.81
CA LYS A 91 -4.91 -53.28 -7.38
C LYS A 91 -3.87 -52.30 -6.80
N ASP A 92 -4.27 -51.62 -5.76
CA ASP A 92 -3.43 -50.63 -5.06
C ASP A 92 -2.05 -51.16 -4.60
N GLU A 93 -1.96 -52.49 -4.33
CA GLU A 93 -0.73 -53.15 -3.84
C GLU A 93 0.17 -53.65 -4.97
N GLU A 94 -0.30 -53.58 -6.24
CA GLU A 94 0.44 -53.98 -7.44
C GLU A 94 1.30 -52.77 -7.90
N ASP A 95 2.33 -53.04 -8.67
CA ASP A 95 3.25 -52.08 -9.29
C ASP A 95 3.21 -52.43 -10.79
N ALA A 96 2.47 -51.64 -11.56
CA ALA A 96 2.07 -52.03 -12.91
C ALA A 96 3.09 -51.70 -14.00
N ASP A 97 3.89 -50.68 -13.81
CA ASP A 97 5.01 -50.30 -14.69
C ASP A 97 6.36 -50.84 -14.20
N GLY A 98 6.47 -51.17 -12.91
CA GLY A 98 7.62 -51.83 -12.32
C GLY A 98 8.73 -50.89 -11.87
N ASP A 99 8.38 -49.69 -11.53
CA ASP A 99 9.30 -48.61 -11.09
C ASP A 99 9.64 -48.66 -9.59
N GLY A 100 8.80 -49.36 -8.80
CA GLY A 100 8.97 -49.57 -7.36
C GLY A 100 8.01 -48.80 -6.49
N ILE A 101 7.11 -48.00 -7.07
CA ILE A 101 5.99 -47.35 -6.42
C ILE A 101 4.75 -48.22 -6.64
N SER A 102 3.79 -48.22 -5.75
CA SER A 102 2.59 -49.04 -5.92
C SER A 102 1.47 -48.21 -6.54
N ASN A 103 0.63 -48.83 -7.36
CA ASN A 103 -0.50 -48.21 -8.05
C ASN A 103 -1.40 -47.34 -7.13
N GLY A 104 -1.53 -47.73 -5.86
CA GLY A 104 -2.32 -46.98 -4.88
C GLY A 104 -1.63 -45.70 -4.38
N VAL A 105 -0.34 -45.58 -4.54
CA VAL A 105 0.43 -44.37 -4.22
C VAL A 105 0.42 -43.43 -5.41
N GLU A 106 0.60 -43.94 -6.61
CA GLU A 106 0.64 -43.18 -7.85
C GLU A 106 -0.72 -42.66 -8.31
N GLY A 107 -1.76 -43.48 -8.08
CA GLY A 107 -3.13 -43.19 -8.52
C GLY A 107 -3.36 -43.51 -10.00
N CYS A 108 -4.56 -43.15 -10.48
CA CYS A 108 -5.01 -43.47 -11.84
C CYS A 108 -5.22 -42.20 -12.67
N GLU A 109 -4.74 -41.09 -12.20
CA GLU A 109 -4.74 -39.82 -12.94
C GLU A 109 -3.64 -39.85 -13.99
N ASP A 110 -3.74 -39.05 -15.01
CA ASP A 110 -2.77 -38.81 -16.08
C ASP A 110 -2.31 -37.36 -15.90
N PHE A 111 -1.22 -37.21 -15.14
CA PHE A 111 -0.81 -35.90 -14.63
C PHE A 111 -0.18 -35.03 -15.72
N ASP A 112 0.66 -35.62 -16.56
CA ASP A 112 1.32 -34.90 -17.67
C ASP A 112 0.48 -34.83 -18.96
N ASN A 113 -0.66 -35.54 -18.99
CA ASN A 113 -1.60 -35.63 -20.11
C ASN A 113 -1.01 -36.29 -21.38
N ASP A 114 -0.14 -37.27 -21.20
CA ASP A 114 0.44 -38.05 -22.31
C ASP A 114 -0.43 -39.25 -22.75
N ASN A 115 -1.52 -39.55 -22.04
CA ASN A 115 -2.49 -40.64 -22.14
C ASN A 115 -2.02 -41.94 -21.48
N LEU A 116 -1.06 -41.94 -20.61
CA LEU A 116 -0.76 -42.97 -19.65
C LEU A 116 -1.22 -42.49 -18.27
N PRO A 117 -1.94 -43.27 -17.49
CA PRO A 117 -2.18 -42.92 -16.08
C PRO A 117 -0.90 -43.13 -15.27
N ASN A 118 -0.69 -42.35 -14.23
CA ASN A 118 0.53 -42.36 -13.41
C ASN A 118 1.01 -43.77 -13.05
N CYS A 119 0.11 -44.67 -12.63
CA CYS A 119 0.42 -46.08 -12.30
C CYS A 119 0.92 -46.95 -13.45
N LEU A 120 1.00 -46.44 -14.66
CA LEU A 120 1.56 -47.10 -15.86
C LEU A 120 2.63 -46.25 -16.52
N ASP A 121 2.91 -45.11 -15.94
CA ASP A 121 3.86 -44.15 -16.46
C ASP A 121 5.07 -44.03 -15.52
N PRO A 122 6.26 -44.44 -15.94
CA PRO A 122 7.44 -44.33 -15.10
C PRO A 122 8.03 -42.91 -14.99
N ASP A 123 7.36 -41.87 -15.54
CA ASP A 123 7.72 -40.45 -15.55
C ASP A 123 6.43 -39.63 -15.51
N SER A 124 5.72 -39.75 -14.38
CA SER A 124 4.31 -39.35 -14.21
C SER A 124 4.03 -37.87 -14.44
N ASP A 125 5.01 -36.98 -14.21
CA ASP A 125 4.87 -35.53 -14.46
C ASP A 125 5.45 -35.10 -15.81
N GLY A 126 6.20 -36.00 -16.50
CA GLY A 126 6.73 -35.79 -17.84
C GLY A 126 7.90 -34.82 -17.93
N ASP A 127 8.64 -34.63 -16.85
CA ASP A 127 9.78 -33.72 -16.80
C ASP A 127 11.10 -34.36 -17.31
N GLY A 128 11.13 -35.70 -17.42
CA GLY A 128 12.23 -36.52 -17.90
C GLY A 128 13.12 -37.02 -16.78
N ILE A 129 12.74 -36.94 -15.54
CA ILE A 129 13.25 -37.67 -14.38
C ILE A 129 12.27 -38.80 -14.10
N LEU A 130 12.73 -39.93 -13.68
CA LEU A 130 11.86 -41.09 -13.47
C LEU A 130 11.30 -41.06 -12.03
N ASP A 131 10.04 -41.43 -11.85
CA ASP A 131 9.38 -41.53 -10.55
C ASP A 131 10.19 -42.35 -9.54
N SER A 132 10.83 -43.42 -9.98
CA SER A 132 11.74 -44.23 -9.14
C SER A 132 12.99 -43.49 -8.65
N VAL A 133 13.35 -42.38 -9.28
CA VAL A 133 14.48 -41.51 -8.86
C VAL A 133 13.99 -40.52 -7.82
N GLU A 134 12.80 -39.99 -8.01
CA GLU A 134 12.20 -38.95 -7.16
C GLU A 134 11.52 -39.57 -5.92
N CYS A 135 11.00 -40.77 -6.07
CA CYS A 135 10.46 -41.58 -4.98
C CYS A 135 11.23 -42.90 -4.78
N PRO A 136 12.49 -42.86 -4.34
CA PRO A 136 13.29 -44.10 -4.15
C PRO A 136 12.78 -44.96 -2.98
N SER A 137 11.84 -44.48 -2.19
CA SER A 137 11.22 -45.20 -1.09
C SER A 137 9.89 -44.56 -0.67
N VAL A 138 8.88 -45.41 -0.41
CA VAL A 138 7.57 -44.95 0.10
C VAL A 138 7.65 -44.75 1.63
N PRO A 139 7.13 -43.65 2.21
CA PRO A 139 6.44 -42.55 1.51
C PRO A 139 7.38 -41.77 0.61
N CYS A 140 6.86 -41.33 -0.52
CA CYS A 140 7.59 -40.47 -1.44
C CYS A 140 7.94 -39.15 -0.78
N ARG A 141 9.01 -38.54 -1.22
CA ARG A 141 9.44 -37.24 -0.74
C ARG A 141 8.50 -36.17 -1.27
N ASP A 142 8.33 -35.12 -0.52
CA ASP A 142 7.66 -33.87 -0.80
C ASP A 142 8.63 -32.81 -0.28
N THR A 143 9.43 -32.26 -1.20
CA THR A 143 10.62 -31.48 -0.85
C THR A 143 10.26 -30.09 -0.34
N ASP A 144 9.27 -29.42 -0.94
CA ASP A 144 8.83 -28.08 -0.56
C ASP A 144 7.68 -28.07 0.45
N GLY A 145 6.99 -29.20 0.64
CA GLY A 145 5.92 -29.37 1.64
C GLY A 145 4.56 -28.84 1.20
N ASP A 146 4.26 -28.83 -0.09
CA ASP A 146 3.00 -28.34 -0.65
C ASP A 146 1.90 -29.39 -0.77
N ASP A 147 2.14 -30.63 -0.28
CA ASP A 147 1.32 -31.83 -0.36
C ASP A 147 1.36 -32.53 -1.74
N MET A 148 2.25 -32.13 -2.65
CA MET A 148 2.55 -32.81 -3.90
C MET A 148 3.88 -33.56 -3.76
N PRO A 149 3.93 -34.88 -3.96
CA PRO A 149 5.21 -35.58 -3.89
C PRO A 149 6.07 -35.27 -5.13
N ASP A 150 7.39 -35.26 -4.96
CA ASP A 150 8.37 -34.86 -5.98
C ASP A 150 8.13 -35.54 -7.35
N PHE A 151 7.72 -36.80 -7.41
CA PHE A 151 7.45 -37.52 -8.66
C PHE A 151 6.21 -37.03 -9.44
N LEU A 152 5.45 -36.10 -8.89
CA LEU A 152 4.33 -35.42 -9.53
C LEU A 152 4.54 -33.91 -9.59
N ASP A 153 5.68 -33.42 -9.09
CA ASP A 153 5.99 -31.99 -9.01
C ASP A 153 7.14 -31.63 -9.96
N LYS A 154 6.86 -30.77 -10.92
CA LYS A 154 7.84 -30.33 -11.93
C LYS A 154 8.88 -29.32 -11.40
N ASP A 155 8.73 -28.86 -10.15
CA ASP A 155 9.58 -27.87 -9.49
C ASP A 155 9.62 -28.24 -8.01
N SER A 156 10.26 -29.39 -7.72
CA SER A 156 10.20 -30.08 -6.43
C SER A 156 10.58 -29.26 -5.21
N ASP A 157 11.44 -28.25 -5.33
CA ASP A 157 11.85 -27.37 -4.24
C ASP A 157 11.25 -25.96 -4.31
N ASN A 158 10.43 -25.69 -5.36
CA ASN A 158 9.72 -24.44 -5.61
C ASN A 158 10.62 -23.19 -5.65
N ASP A 159 11.85 -23.32 -6.18
CA ASP A 159 12.74 -22.17 -6.41
C ASP A 159 12.38 -21.39 -7.70
N GLY A 160 11.54 -22.01 -8.56
CA GLY A 160 11.10 -21.51 -9.84
C GLY A 160 11.93 -21.99 -11.02
N LEU A 161 12.89 -22.87 -10.79
CA LEU A 161 13.63 -23.61 -11.81
C LEU A 161 13.08 -25.03 -11.84
N SER A 162 12.48 -25.46 -12.95
CA SER A 162 11.91 -26.80 -13.00
C SER A 162 12.99 -27.89 -12.93
N ASP A 163 12.67 -29.05 -12.35
CA ASP A 163 13.55 -30.22 -12.18
C ASP A 163 14.26 -30.60 -13.49
N LYS A 164 13.53 -30.53 -14.59
CA LYS A 164 14.08 -30.68 -15.94
C LYS A 164 15.18 -29.66 -16.27
N LYS A 165 15.00 -28.40 -15.88
CA LYS A 165 15.98 -27.34 -16.09
C LYS A 165 17.17 -27.49 -15.16
N GLU A 166 16.93 -27.89 -13.94
CA GLU A 166 17.97 -28.19 -12.97
C GLU A 166 18.89 -29.31 -13.48
N LYS A 167 18.32 -30.37 -14.02
CA LYS A 167 19.07 -31.42 -14.69
C LYS A 167 19.90 -30.89 -15.88
N GLU A 168 19.40 -29.90 -16.64
CA GLU A 168 20.15 -29.25 -17.71
C GLU A 168 21.30 -28.37 -17.18
N TYR A 169 21.10 -27.65 -16.09
CA TYR A 169 22.11 -26.80 -15.44
C TYR A 169 23.04 -27.58 -14.53
N GLY A 170 22.59 -28.73 -14.03
CA GLY A 170 23.35 -29.61 -13.14
C GLY A 170 23.16 -29.26 -11.66
N THR A 171 22.13 -28.49 -11.33
CA THR A 171 21.69 -28.21 -10.00
C THR A 171 20.92 -29.38 -9.37
N ASP A 172 20.57 -29.31 -8.09
CA ASP A 172 19.93 -30.37 -7.31
C ASP A 172 18.45 -30.04 -7.10
N GLN A 173 17.56 -30.69 -7.84
CA GLN A 173 16.09 -30.49 -7.83
C GLN A 173 15.40 -30.51 -6.45
N CYS A 174 16.14 -30.75 -5.40
CA CYS A 174 15.63 -30.76 -4.04
C CYS A 174 16.26 -29.69 -3.17
N LYS A 175 16.91 -28.71 -3.80
CA LYS A 175 17.60 -27.64 -3.07
C LYS A 175 17.49 -26.32 -3.82
N VAL A 176 16.74 -25.42 -3.29
CA VAL A 176 16.60 -24.02 -3.71
C VAL A 176 17.95 -23.33 -3.97
N ASP A 177 19.02 -23.78 -3.32
CA ASP A 177 20.40 -23.27 -3.36
C ASP A 177 21.33 -24.48 -3.35
N THR A 178 21.80 -24.88 -4.53
CA THR A 178 22.59 -26.11 -4.74
C THR A 178 23.95 -26.05 -4.07
N ASP A 179 24.67 -24.93 -4.16
CA ASP A 179 26.05 -24.81 -3.64
C ASP A 179 26.12 -24.25 -2.22
N GLY A 180 24.98 -23.72 -1.70
CA GLY A 180 24.81 -23.31 -0.30
C GLY A 180 25.40 -21.94 0.04
N ASP A 181 25.51 -21.04 -0.94
CA ASP A 181 26.09 -19.71 -0.78
C ASP A 181 25.07 -18.65 -0.29
N GLY A 182 23.76 -18.98 -0.36
CA GLY A 182 22.63 -18.17 0.10
C GLY A 182 21.88 -17.42 -0.99
N ASP A 183 22.23 -17.64 -2.25
CA ASP A 183 21.48 -17.17 -3.43
C ASP A 183 20.74 -18.37 -4.05
N ASP A 184 19.50 -18.20 -4.48
CA ASP A 184 18.66 -19.24 -5.06
C ASP A 184 19.16 -19.58 -6.50
N ASP A 185 19.19 -20.86 -6.92
CA ASP A 185 19.68 -21.31 -8.23
C ASP A 185 19.02 -20.55 -9.39
N MET A 186 17.69 -20.38 -9.33
CA MET A 186 16.94 -19.58 -10.30
C MET A 186 17.38 -18.12 -10.33
N ALA A 187 17.70 -17.54 -9.19
CA ALA A 187 18.17 -16.16 -9.14
C ALA A 187 19.55 -16.04 -9.77
N GLU A 188 20.46 -16.96 -9.50
CA GLU A 188 21.79 -16.97 -10.08
C GLU A 188 21.76 -17.09 -11.60
N ILE A 189 20.92 -17.99 -12.13
CA ILE A 189 20.69 -18.10 -13.56
C ILE A 189 20.18 -16.79 -14.16
N ALA A 190 19.21 -16.14 -13.50
CA ALA A 190 18.65 -14.86 -13.95
C ALA A 190 19.68 -13.72 -13.94
N PHE A 191 20.61 -13.73 -12.98
CA PHE A 191 21.68 -12.74 -12.88
C PHE A 191 22.95 -13.12 -13.65
N ASN A 192 22.99 -14.32 -14.27
CA ASN A 192 24.15 -14.90 -14.96
C ASN A 192 25.36 -15.12 -14.04
N THR A 193 25.12 -15.58 -12.85
CA THR A 193 26.09 -16.15 -11.92
C THR A 193 26.09 -17.68 -12.03
N ASP A 194 26.95 -18.38 -11.34
CA ASP A 194 27.14 -19.84 -11.47
C ASP A 194 26.55 -20.55 -10.25
N PRO A 195 25.38 -21.24 -10.35
CA PRO A 195 24.70 -21.87 -9.21
C PRO A 195 25.43 -23.11 -8.64
N LEU A 196 26.61 -23.41 -9.13
CA LEU A 196 27.46 -24.52 -8.66
C LEU A 196 28.80 -24.05 -8.06
N ASP A 197 29.04 -22.75 -7.93
CA ASP A 197 30.27 -22.15 -7.40
C ASP A 197 29.97 -21.20 -6.23
N ASP A 198 30.15 -21.66 -5.02
CA ASP A 198 29.89 -20.95 -3.73
C ASP A 198 30.62 -19.59 -3.58
N SER A 199 31.39 -19.19 -4.56
CA SER A 199 32.03 -17.88 -4.66
C SER A 199 31.39 -16.94 -5.70
N SER A 200 30.40 -17.42 -6.46
CA SER A 200 29.71 -16.72 -7.53
C SER A 200 28.34 -16.26 -7.06
N HIS A 201 28.22 -15.05 -6.55
CA HIS A 201 26.99 -14.55 -5.93
C HIS A 201 26.17 -13.64 -6.83
N VAL A 202 24.88 -13.58 -6.58
CA VAL A 202 24.02 -12.49 -7.07
C VAL A 202 24.64 -11.14 -6.66
N PRO A 203 24.65 -10.12 -7.56
CA PRO A 203 25.32 -8.85 -7.28
C PRO A 203 24.90 -8.21 -5.95
N ALA A 204 25.85 -7.91 -5.09
CA ALA A 204 25.63 -7.42 -3.73
C ALA A 204 24.63 -6.24 -3.67
N GLY A 205 23.69 -6.31 -2.74
CA GLY A 205 22.66 -5.30 -2.51
C GLY A 205 21.45 -5.39 -3.45
N LYS A 206 21.37 -6.42 -4.28
CA LYS A 206 20.14 -6.75 -5.01
C LYS A 206 19.20 -7.53 -4.11
N MET A 207 17.97 -7.08 -4.07
CA MET A 207 16.85 -7.83 -3.48
C MET A 207 16.05 -8.42 -4.64
N TYR A 208 15.71 -9.69 -4.56
CA TYR A 208 14.93 -10.35 -5.62
C TYR A 208 13.81 -11.20 -5.06
N VAL A 209 12.86 -11.51 -5.92
CA VAL A 209 11.81 -12.50 -5.70
C VAL A 209 11.57 -13.25 -7.00
N VAL A 210 11.42 -14.56 -6.90
CA VAL A 210 11.06 -15.42 -8.02
C VAL A 210 9.52 -15.58 -8.02
N LEU A 211 8.88 -15.34 -9.16
CA LEU A 211 7.43 -15.32 -9.29
C LEU A 211 6.97 -16.15 -10.50
N PRO A 212 6.85 -17.47 -10.38
CA PRO A 212 6.25 -18.30 -11.41
C PRO A 212 4.82 -17.87 -11.73
N TYR A 213 4.39 -18.06 -12.97
CA TYR A 213 3.04 -17.70 -13.38
C TYR A 213 1.99 -18.61 -12.72
N ASN A 214 1.01 -18.02 -12.03
CA ASN A 214 -0.07 -18.73 -11.31
C ASN A 214 0.40 -19.79 -10.32
N ALA A 215 1.57 -19.62 -9.72
CA ALA A 215 2.00 -20.50 -8.65
C ALA A 215 0.97 -20.54 -7.50
N ASN A 216 0.78 -21.71 -6.90
CA ASN A 216 -0.17 -21.89 -5.81
C ASN A 216 0.26 -21.19 -4.52
N TRP A 217 1.55 -20.93 -4.38
CA TRP A 217 2.16 -20.22 -3.28
C TRP A 217 2.34 -18.71 -3.57
N LYS A 218 2.53 -17.93 -2.52
CA LYS A 218 2.81 -16.50 -2.61
C LYS A 218 4.21 -16.23 -2.09
N ALA A 219 5.04 -15.63 -2.92
CA ALA A 219 6.32 -15.16 -2.46
C ALA A 219 6.13 -13.99 -1.49
N HIS A 220 6.95 -13.94 -0.46
CA HIS A 220 6.94 -12.86 0.50
C HIS A 220 8.35 -12.53 0.99
N ARG A 221 8.55 -11.27 1.44
CA ARG A 221 9.82 -10.81 2.02
C ARG A 221 9.54 -9.84 3.15
N THR A 222 10.19 -10.07 4.28
CA THR A 222 10.07 -9.19 5.45
C THR A 222 11.08 -8.05 5.35
N TRP A 223 10.58 -6.81 5.27
CA TRP A 223 11.42 -5.62 5.13
C TRP A 223 11.09 -4.55 6.16
N GLU A 224 12.14 -3.85 6.60
CA GLU A 224 12.05 -2.66 7.44
C GLU A 224 12.04 -1.40 6.56
N PHE A 225 11.19 -0.45 6.93
CA PHE A 225 11.04 0.83 6.26
C PHE A 225 11.03 1.97 7.26
N ASP A 226 11.71 3.04 6.90
CA ASP A 226 11.61 4.31 7.63
C ASP A 226 10.30 5.02 7.26
N THR A 227 9.71 5.72 8.23
CA THR A 227 8.48 6.48 8.02
C THR A 227 8.68 8.00 8.08
N ASP A 228 9.88 8.47 7.86
CA ASP A 228 10.16 9.89 7.71
C ASP A 228 9.49 10.45 6.45
N ILE A 229 8.84 11.61 6.59
CA ILE A 229 8.27 12.31 5.45
C ILE A 229 9.41 12.88 4.62
N SER A 230 9.55 12.40 3.39
CA SER A 230 10.68 12.74 2.51
C SER A 230 10.30 13.63 1.33
N LYS A 231 9.00 13.79 1.01
CA LYS A 231 8.53 14.60 -0.13
C LYS A 231 7.31 15.43 0.24
N ILE A 232 7.41 16.76 0.08
CA ILE A 232 6.32 17.71 0.39
C ILE A 232 6.11 18.72 -0.72
N ASP A 233 4.85 19.18 -0.87
CA ASP A 233 4.49 20.32 -1.72
C ASP A 233 3.85 21.40 -0.86
N VAL A 234 4.53 22.53 -0.71
CA VAL A 234 4.11 23.63 0.16
C VAL A 234 3.44 24.72 -0.66
N ALA A 235 2.17 24.96 -0.44
CA ALA A 235 1.41 26.02 -1.08
C ALA A 235 1.19 27.20 -0.12
N PHE A 236 1.79 28.33 -0.42
CA PHE A 236 1.55 29.58 0.29
C PHE A 236 0.33 30.28 -0.29
N MET A 237 -0.66 30.56 0.55
CA MET A 237 -1.91 31.25 0.20
C MET A 237 -1.95 32.55 0.98
N LEU A 238 -1.72 33.65 0.28
CA LEU A 238 -1.57 34.97 0.88
C LEU A 238 -2.83 35.82 0.64
N ASP A 239 -3.44 36.24 1.73
CA ASP A 239 -4.45 37.27 1.72
C ASP A 239 -3.82 38.62 1.29
N LEU A 240 -4.40 39.22 0.23
CA LEU A 240 -4.03 40.55 -0.27
C LEU A 240 -5.15 41.56 -0.03
N SER A 241 -6.00 41.38 0.98
CA SER A 241 -7.00 42.36 1.40
C SER A 241 -6.36 43.65 1.86
N GLY A 242 -7.14 44.72 1.91
CA GLY A 242 -6.63 46.07 2.24
C GLY A 242 -6.10 46.19 3.67
N SER A 243 -6.54 45.34 4.58
CA SER A 243 -6.08 45.27 5.97
C SER A 243 -4.65 44.76 6.10
N MET A 244 -4.18 43.94 5.13
CA MET A 244 -2.82 43.36 5.07
C MET A 244 -1.73 44.31 4.52
N GLY A 245 -2.04 45.54 4.25
CA GLY A 245 -1.25 46.58 3.56
C GLY A 245 0.27 46.57 3.69
N GLU A 246 0.84 47.09 4.79
CA GLU A 246 2.29 47.24 4.94
C GLU A 246 3.00 45.91 5.21
N GLU A 247 2.30 44.90 5.73
CA GLU A 247 2.83 43.58 6.09
C GLU A 247 3.21 42.74 4.87
N GLN A 248 2.47 42.87 3.78
CA GLN A 248 2.63 42.03 2.59
C GLN A 248 4.01 42.07 1.97
N ALA A 249 4.63 43.24 1.90
CA ALA A 249 5.97 43.37 1.31
C ALA A 249 7.02 42.60 2.11
N ASN A 250 6.91 42.65 3.44
CA ASN A 250 7.80 41.92 4.35
C ASN A 250 7.56 40.42 4.27
N LEU A 251 6.27 40.00 4.26
CA LEU A 251 5.83 38.63 4.11
C LEU A 251 6.36 37.98 2.82
N LYS A 252 6.10 38.64 1.67
CA LYS A 252 6.59 38.18 0.37
C LYS A 252 8.10 38.02 0.35
N ASN A 253 8.85 38.98 0.90
CA ASN A 253 10.31 38.90 0.96
C ASN A 253 10.77 37.73 1.85
N LYS A 254 10.13 37.50 2.98
CA LYS A 254 10.47 36.42 3.91
C LYS A 254 10.16 35.04 3.38
N ILE A 255 9.04 34.85 2.68
CA ILE A 255 8.74 33.60 1.99
C ILE A 255 9.85 33.30 0.96
N LYS A 256 10.25 34.29 0.16
CA LYS A 256 11.28 34.15 -0.88
C LYS A 256 12.68 33.80 -0.36
N SER A 257 13.00 34.17 0.86
CA SER A 257 14.33 33.98 1.44
C SER A 257 14.32 32.98 2.59
N ASP A 258 13.83 33.43 3.74
CA ASP A 258 14.04 32.73 5.01
C ASP A 258 13.22 31.43 5.13
N VAL A 259 11.95 31.44 4.68
CA VAL A 259 11.06 30.27 4.78
C VAL A 259 11.54 29.14 3.87
N VAL A 260 11.79 29.46 2.60
CA VAL A 260 12.26 28.47 1.61
C VAL A 260 13.62 27.90 2.03
N GLU A 261 14.54 28.75 2.50
CA GLU A 261 15.84 28.32 2.99
C GLU A 261 15.71 27.43 4.23
N LYS A 262 14.82 27.76 5.16
CA LYS A 262 14.57 26.96 6.36
C LYS A 262 14.01 25.59 6.00
N ILE A 263 13.01 25.51 5.11
CA ILE A 263 12.44 24.23 4.65
C ILE A 263 13.52 23.37 3.97
N ALA A 264 14.36 23.95 3.14
CA ALA A 264 15.44 23.24 2.46
C ALA A 264 16.50 22.65 3.42
N THR A 265 16.52 23.07 4.69
CA THR A 265 17.44 22.54 5.71
C THR A 265 16.79 21.47 6.60
N LEU A 266 15.48 21.24 6.49
CA LEU A 266 14.79 20.22 7.27
C LEU A 266 15.26 18.81 6.88
N ASN A 267 15.12 17.86 7.80
CA ASN A 267 15.60 16.48 7.64
C ASN A 267 17.05 16.42 7.12
N GLU A 268 17.94 17.24 7.70
CA GLU A 268 19.34 17.31 7.31
C GLU A 268 19.55 17.65 5.81
N GLY A 269 18.56 18.30 5.17
CA GLY A 269 18.59 18.68 3.76
C GLY A 269 18.20 17.54 2.79
N THR A 270 17.57 16.48 3.31
CA THR A 270 17.08 15.35 2.48
C THR A 270 15.63 15.50 2.04
N LEU A 271 14.89 16.50 2.57
CA LEU A 271 13.50 16.73 2.25
C LEU A 271 13.34 17.28 0.82
N ASP A 272 12.65 16.52 -0.04
CA ASP A 272 12.28 16.94 -1.40
C ASP A 272 11.07 17.87 -1.36
N ALA A 273 11.30 19.17 -1.31
CA ALA A 273 10.27 20.18 -1.23
C ALA A 273 10.04 20.89 -2.57
N ALA A 274 8.77 21.08 -2.94
CA ALA A 274 8.34 21.98 -4.01
C ALA A 274 7.34 23.00 -3.48
N TYR A 275 7.15 24.09 -4.21
CA TYR A 275 6.45 25.25 -3.71
C TYR A 275 5.42 25.76 -4.72
N ALA A 276 4.27 26.20 -4.22
CA ALA A 276 3.29 26.97 -4.99
C ALA A 276 3.00 28.30 -4.29
N PHE A 277 2.55 29.28 -5.04
CA PHE A 277 2.11 30.55 -4.49
C PHE A 277 0.79 30.98 -5.09
N VAL A 278 -0.15 31.30 -4.22
CA VAL A 278 -1.50 31.74 -4.52
C VAL A 278 -1.75 33.05 -3.78
N HIS A 279 -2.39 33.99 -4.44
CA HIS A 279 -2.98 35.11 -3.72
C HIS A 279 -4.49 35.11 -3.86
N PHE A 280 -5.15 35.68 -2.86
CA PHE A 280 -6.59 35.88 -2.85
C PHE A 280 -6.97 37.23 -2.23
N MET A 281 -8.14 37.70 -2.59
CA MET A 281 -8.69 38.98 -2.17
C MET A 281 -10.22 38.87 -1.99
N ASP A 282 -10.83 40.02 -1.90
CA ASP A 282 -12.24 40.30 -1.68
C ASP A 282 -13.20 39.65 -2.71
N PHE A 283 -14.24 39.04 -2.18
CA PHE A 283 -15.39 38.56 -2.93
C PHE A 283 -16.25 39.75 -3.43
N GLY A 284 -16.35 39.96 -4.73
CA GLY A 284 -17.09 41.08 -5.34
C GLY A 284 -16.25 41.95 -6.27
N SER A 285 -14.94 41.73 -6.32
CA SER A 285 -14.02 42.30 -7.30
C SER A 285 -14.01 41.50 -8.62
N ASP A 286 -13.22 41.93 -9.60
CA ASP A 286 -12.91 41.09 -10.77
C ASP A 286 -12.36 39.74 -10.30
N MET A 287 -12.84 38.62 -10.89
CA MET A 287 -12.48 37.26 -10.47
C MET A 287 -11.00 36.94 -10.54
N ASP A 288 -10.24 37.61 -11.42
CA ASP A 288 -8.77 37.51 -11.45
C ASP A 288 -8.09 38.02 -10.16
N ARG A 289 -8.87 38.54 -9.20
CA ARG A 289 -8.41 39.03 -7.91
C ARG A 289 -8.91 38.23 -6.74
N VAL A 290 -10.04 37.49 -6.89
CA VAL A 290 -10.61 36.67 -5.80
C VAL A 290 -9.72 35.50 -5.48
N TYR A 291 -9.22 34.82 -6.52
CA TYR A 291 -8.28 33.71 -6.40
C TYR A 291 -7.40 33.68 -7.65
N LYS A 292 -6.10 33.64 -7.44
CA LYS A 292 -5.15 33.48 -8.53
C LYS A 292 -3.93 32.66 -8.12
N VAL A 293 -3.64 31.68 -8.96
CA VAL A 293 -2.39 30.94 -8.86
C VAL A 293 -1.29 31.74 -9.58
N ASP A 294 -0.35 32.28 -8.83
CA ASP A 294 0.80 33.00 -9.37
C ASP A 294 1.94 32.03 -9.74
N THR A 295 2.05 30.93 -8.97
CA THR A 295 3.01 29.86 -9.25
C THR A 295 2.36 28.52 -8.92
N LEU A 296 2.28 27.64 -9.90
CA LEU A 296 1.94 26.23 -9.69
C LEU A 296 3.12 25.52 -9.00
N VAL A 297 2.86 24.35 -8.39
CA VAL A 297 3.90 23.57 -7.71
C VAL A 297 5.15 23.42 -8.60
N THR A 298 6.29 23.87 -8.07
CA THR A 298 7.58 23.87 -8.75
C THR A 298 8.73 23.67 -7.76
N THR A 299 9.78 23.01 -8.19
CA THR A 299 11.07 22.95 -7.48
C THR A 299 11.98 24.13 -7.87
N ASP A 300 11.60 24.90 -8.89
CA ASP A 300 12.35 26.08 -9.33
C ASP A 300 12.03 27.29 -8.44
N ILE A 301 12.96 27.61 -7.56
CA ILE A 301 12.85 28.74 -6.61
C ILE A 301 12.79 30.09 -7.31
N ASP A 302 13.39 30.24 -8.49
CA ASP A 302 13.32 31.49 -9.23
C ASP A 302 11.95 31.70 -9.87
N GLU A 303 11.28 30.62 -10.30
CA GLU A 303 9.86 30.64 -10.73
C GLU A 303 8.95 31.05 -9.56
N LEU A 304 9.13 30.47 -8.37
CA LEU A 304 8.38 30.84 -7.17
C LEU A 304 8.56 32.34 -6.85
N LYS A 305 9.80 32.82 -6.83
CA LYS A 305 10.12 34.26 -6.57
C LYS A 305 9.45 35.16 -7.58
N ALA A 306 9.49 34.82 -8.86
CA ALA A 306 8.86 35.60 -9.92
C ALA A 306 7.34 35.67 -9.76
N GLY A 307 6.69 34.54 -9.37
CA GLY A 307 5.27 34.51 -9.05
C GLY A 307 4.91 35.44 -7.90
N ILE A 308 5.65 35.36 -6.78
CA ILE A 308 5.47 36.24 -5.62
C ILE A 308 5.64 37.74 -6.01
N ASP A 309 6.62 38.07 -6.84
CA ASP A 309 6.85 39.43 -7.28
C ASP A 309 5.78 39.95 -8.26
N SER A 310 5.05 39.07 -8.91
CA SER A 310 3.96 39.40 -9.86
C SER A 310 2.64 39.79 -9.20
N THR A 311 2.49 39.57 -7.89
CA THR A 311 1.23 39.84 -7.17
C THR A 311 0.89 41.32 -7.13
N PRO A 312 -0.41 41.70 -7.26
CA PRO A 312 -0.84 43.11 -7.24
C PRO A 312 -0.71 43.76 -5.87
N GLU A 313 -0.95 45.06 -5.83
CA GLU A 313 -1.09 45.82 -4.58
C GLU A 313 -2.40 45.44 -3.89
N PRO A 314 -2.44 45.51 -2.54
CA PRO A 314 -3.61 45.16 -1.72
C PRO A 314 -4.86 45.96 -2.05
N TYR A 315 -6.02 45.31 -2.02
CA TYR A 315 -7.31 45.95 -2.24
C TYR A 315 -8.48 45.08 -1.72
N GLY A 316 -9.54 45.69 -1.19
CA GLY A 316 -10.76 45.00 -0.81
C GLY A 316 -10.95 44.74 0.70
N GLY A 317 -11.88 43.93 1.12
CA GLY A 317 -12.23 43.73 2.51
C GLY A 317 -13.16 42.57 2.89
N THR A 318 -13.36 41.53 2.07
CA THR A 318 -14.17 40.36 2.45
C THR A 318 -13.50 39.10 1.93
N GLU A 319 -12.92 38.32 2.80
CA GLU A 319 -12.05 37.19 2.49
C GLU A 319 -12.87 35.94 2.13
N CYS A 320 -12.35 35.13 1.19
CA CYS A 320 -12.98 33.92 0.67
C CYS A 320 -12.12 32.65 0.89
N ASP A 321 -11.53 32.53 2.07
CA ASP A 321 -10.58 31.47 2.44
C ASP A 321 -11.06 30.05 2.12
N TRP A 322 -12.35 29.73 2.33
CA TRP A 322 -12.90 28.43 1.99
C TRP A 322 -12.87 28.15 0.48
N LEU A 323 -13.18 29.17 -0.34
CA LEU A 323 -13.11 29.05 -1.79
C LEU A 323 -11.66 28.81 -2.23
N VAL A 324 -10.70 29.47 -1.59
CA VAL A 324 -9.27 29.33 -1.89
C VAL A 324 -8.78 27.92 -1.60
N LEU A 325 -9.13 27.35 -0.46
CA LEU A 325 -8.79 25.98 -0.10
C LEU A 325 -9.42 24.97 -1.08
N TYR A 326 -10.70 25.17 -1.43
CA TYR A 326 -11.38 24.33 -2.41
C TYR A 326 -10.71 24.41 -3.79
N ALA A 327 -10.47 25.62 -4.30
CA ALA A 327 -9.86 25.82 -5.61
C ALA A 327 -8.45 25.22 -5.69
N ALA A 328 -7.70 25.26 -4.60
CA ALA A 328 -6.36 24.69 -4.53
C ALA A 328 -6.34 23.16 -4.54
N THR A 329 -7.39 22.53 -4.03
CA THR A 329 -7.45 21.07 -3.83
C THR A 329 -8.43 20.35 -4.74
N THR A 330 -9.25 21.06 -5.53
CA THR A 330 -10.12 20.43 -6.54
C THR A 330 -9.37 20.16 -7.84
N SER A 331 -9.75 19.08 -8.53
CA SER A 331 -9.29 18.78 -9.88
C SER A 331 -10.30 19.19 -10.96
N GLU A 332 -11.34 19.93 -10.60
CA GLU A 332 -12.43 20.33 -11.48
C GLU A 332 -12.40 21.84 -11.80
N ASP A 333 -12.99 22.22 -12.93
CA ASP A 333 -13.27 23.61 -13.23
C ASP A 333 -14.37 24.14 -12.32
N ILE A 334 -14.18 25.29 -11.68
CA ILE A 334 -15.24 25.99 -10.96
C ILE A 334 -15.88 26.99 -11.92
N ILE A 335 -17.07 26.68 -12.42
CA ILE A 335 -17.78 27.49 -13.43
C ILE A 335 -19.20 27.82 -12.96
N GLY A 336 -19.54 29.10 -12.90
CA GLY A 336 -20.88 29.55 -12.60
C GLY A 336 -20.95 30.81 -11.75
N GLN A 337 -22.03 30.99 -11.01
CA GLN A 337 -22.18 32.09 -10.06
C GLN A 337 -22.01 31.59 -8.63
N CYS A 338 -21.03 32.10 -7.94
CA CYS A 338 -20.90 32.00 -6.51
C CYS A 338 -21.69 33.09 -5.80
N SER A 339 -22.15 32.81 -4.58
CA SER A 339 -22.85 33.80 -3.75
C SER A 339 -22.44 33.64 -2.30
N THR A 340 -22.32 34.76 -1.58
CA THR A 340 -22.14 34.72 -0.12
C THR A 340 -23.39 34.14 0.56
N GLU A 341 -23.22 33.46 1.67
CA GLU A 341 -24.37 32.96 2.45
C GLU A 341 -25.24 34.12 2.99
N PRO A 342 -26.57 33.97 2.96
CA PRO A 342 -27.49 34.99 3.46
C PRO A 342 -27.34 35.30 4.96
N GLU A 343 -26.76 34.36 5.72
CA GLU A 343 -26.62 34.52 7.18
C GLU A 343 -25.47 35.45 7.57
N VAL A 344 -24.58 35.79 6.66
CA VAL A 344 -23.48 36.74 6.90
C VAL A 344 -23.95 38.19 6.77
N ALA A 345 -25.13 38.42 6.21
CA ALA A 345 -25.75 39.74 6.11
C ALA A 345 -26.35 40.22 7.46
N TRP A 346 -25.52 40.32 8.50
CA TRP A 346 -25.98 40.88 9.79
C TRP A 346 -25.97 42.42 9.87
N MET A 347 -25.71 43.08 8.74
CA MET A 347 -26.03 44.49 8.58
C MET A 347 -27.35 44.65 7.80
N PRO A 348 -28.37 45.33 8.35
CA PRO A 348 -29.61 45.60 7.62
C PRO A 348 -29.32 46.39 6.35
N GLY A 349 -29.49 45.76 5.19
CA GLY A 349 -29.27 46.39 3.87
C GLY A 349 -28.20 45.76 3.01
N MET A 350 -27.41 44.77 3.49
CA MET A 350 -26.54 43.98 2.64
C MET A 350 -27.37 42.98 1.84
N THR A 351 -27.19 43.01 0.55
CA THR A 351 -27.71 42.01 -0.39
C THR A 351 -26.65 40.91 -0.54
N THR A 352 -27.10 39.67 -0.70
CA THR A 352 -26.23 38.55 -1.10
C THR A 352 -25.37 38.99 -2.27
N GLU A 353 -24.08 39.04 -2.11
CA GLU A 353 -23.16 39.35 -3.18
C GLU A 353 -23.06 38.14 -4.11
N LYS A 354 -23.05 38.39 -5.41
CA LYS A 354 -22.91 37.36 -6.45
C LYS A 354 -21.78 37.73 -7.38
N ALA A 355 -20.91 36.79 -7.63
CA ALA A 355 -19.83 36.93 -8.60
C ALA A 355 -19.80 35.74 -9.54
N ASN A 356 -19.26 35.93 -10.73
CA ASN A 356 -18.97 34.81 -11.64
C ASN A 356 -17.71 34.11 -11.14
N CYS A 357 -17.83 32.89 -10.62
CA CYS A 357 -16.70 32.06 -10.24
C CYS A 357 -16.25 31.23 -11.44
N ASN A 358 -15.38 31.78 -12.27
CA ASN A 358 -14.77 31.04 -13.36
C ASN A 358 -13.29 30.83 -13.02
N ILE A 359 -13.03 29.79 -12.23
CA ILE A 359 -11.69 29.36 -11.89
C ILE A 359 -11.43 28.08 -12.69
N PRO A 360 -10.74 28.17 -13.84
CA PRO A 360 -10.43 26.99 -14.64
C PRO A 360 -9.39 26.13 -13.94
N LYS A 361 -9.49 24.81 -14.14
CA LYS A 361 -8.44 23.89 -13.77
C LYS A 361 -7.12 24.33 -14.43
N PRO A 362 -6.01 24.37 -13.69
CA PRO A 362 -4.73 24.75 -14.26
C PRO A 362 -4.24 23.72 -15.28
N ASP A 363 -3.47 24.17 -16.26
CA ASP A 363 -2.75 23.28 -17.17
C ASP A 363 -1.45 22.81 -16.50
N CYS A 364 -1.44 21.55 -16.06
CA CYS A 364 -0.28 20.90 -15.45
C CYS A 364 0.71 20.32 -16.47
N SER A 365 0.49 20.55 -17.78
CA SER A 365 1.39 20.02 -18.81
C SER A 365 2.82 20.54 -18.66
N GLY A 366 3.78 19.62 -18.69
CA GLY A 366 5.20 19.93 -18.50
C GLY A 366 5.64 20.11 -17.05
N ARG A 367 4.76 19.83 -16.07
CA ARG A 367 5.07 19.80 -14.65
C ARG A 367 5.27 18.35 -14.16
N GLU A 368 5.98 18.17 -13.05
CA GLU A 368 6.13 16.87 -12.40
C GLU A 368 4.80 16.38 -11.80
N GLY A 369 3.96 17.31 -11.31
CA GLY A 369 2.67 17.02 -10.69
C GLY A 369 1.48 17.31 -11.60
N ASN A 370 0.38 16.60 -11.38
CA ASN A 370 -0.87 16.76 -12.12
C ASN A 370 -2.13 16.71 -11.22
N ARG A 371 -1.96 16.61 -9.89
CA ARG A 371 -3.05 16.50 -8.93
C ARG A 371 -3.59 17.86 -8.51
N ALA A 372 -4.89 17.94 -8.37
CA ALA A 372 -5.65 19.10 -7.87
C ALA A 372 -5.37 20.44 -8.57
N GLY A 373 -5.86 21.53 -7.97
CA GLY A 373 -5.82 22.89 -8.53
C GLY A 373 -4.44 23.56 -8.51
N LEU A 374 -3.44 22.92 -7.93
CA LEU A 374 -2.06 23.45 -7.87
C LEU A 374 -1.02 22.56 -8.55
N CYS A 375 -1.46 21.48 -9.20
CA CYS A 375 -0.57 20.49 -9.83
C CYS A 375 0.38 19.83 -8.82
N PHE A 376 -0.14 19.37 -7.68
CA PHE A 376 0.65 18.66 -6.68
C PHE A 376 1.34 17.46 -7.31
N ARG A 377 2.58 17.23 -6.90
CA ARG A 377 3.40 16.11 -7.37
C ARG A 377 2.84 14.78 -6.84
N GLU A 378 2.97 13.75 -7.65
CA GLU A 378 2.63 12.40 -7.22
C GLU A 378 3.40 12.03 -5.95
N LYS A 379 2.68 11.47 -4.97
CA LYS A 379 3.25 10.98 -3.70
C LYS A 379 3.96 12.03 -2.84
N ALA A 380 3.77 13.31 -3.13
CA ALA A 380 4.14 14.38 -2.21
C ALA A 380 2.99 14.63 -1.23
N MET A 381 3.32 14.99 0.02
CA MET A 381 2.34 15.47 1.00
C MET A 381 2.05 16.94 0.72
N PRO A 382 0.81 17.32 0.34
CA PRO A 382 0.45 18.71 0.19
C PRO A 382 0.35 19.40 1.55
N ILE A 383 0.97 20.55 1.71
CA ILE A 383 0.87 21.41 2.90
C ILE A 383 0.36 22.77 2.45
N LEU A 384 -0.86 23.12 2.88
CA LEU A 384 -1.50 24.39 2.58
C LEU A 384 -1.25 25.37 3.74
N ILE A 385 -0.60 26.47 3.47
CA ILE A 385 -0.31 27.52 4.45
C ILE A 385 -1.12 28.76 4.10
N ILE A 386 -2.17 29.03 4.85
CA ILE A 386 -2.96 30.25 4.66
C ILE A 386 -2.50 31.35 5.63
N ILE A 387 -2.38 32.55 5.12
CA ILE A 387 -1.94 33.73 5.88
C ILE A 387 -3.00 34.81 5.67
N THR A 388 -3.75 35.14 6.73
CA THR A 388 -4.88 36.06 6.71
C THR A 388 -5.01 36.79 8.05
N ASP A 389 -5.65 37.96 8.06
CA ASP A 389 -5.94 38.75 9.28
C ASP A 389 -7.44 38.83 9.62
N GLU A 390 -8.29 38.27 8.79
CA GLU A 390 -9.75 38.20 9.02
C GLU A 390 -10.28 36.74 8.93
N GLY A 391 -11.45 36.50 9.50
CA GLY A 391 -12.08 35.19 9.46
C GLY A 391 -12.89 34.99 8.19
N PRO A 392 -13.00 33.74 7.72
CA PRO A 392 -13.55 33.42 6.41
C PRO A 392 -15.02 33.79 6.26
N THR A 393 -15.37 34.15 5.03
CA THR A 393 -16.74 34.17 4.55
C THR A 393 -17.01 32.89 3.76
N ASP A 394 -18.04 32.14 4.15
CA ASP A 394 -18.43 30.97 3.37
C ASP A 394 -19.20 31.37 2.12
N THR A 395 -19.01 30.62 1.05
CA THR A 395 -19.64 30.86 -0.24
C THR A 395 -20.41 29.63 -0.71
N LEU A 396 -21.53 29.88 -1.40
CA LEU A 396 -22.29 28.85 -2.08
C LEU A 396 -21.75 28.66 -3.50
N MET A 397 -21.35 27.43 -3.80
CA MET A 397 -20.69 27.06 -5.05
C MET A 397 -21.67 26.55 -6.11
N PRO A 398 -21.49 26.92 -7.39
CA PRO A 398 -22.27 26.35 -8.49
C PRO A 398 -21.85 24.90 -8.77
N PRO A 399 -22.70 24.06 -9.41
CA PRO A 399 -24.08 24.37 -9.80
C PRO A 399 -25.11 24.07 -8.73
N VAL A 400 -24.73 23.45 -7.63
CA VAL A 400 -25.66 22.85 -6.63
C VAL A 400 -25.87 23.70 -5.37
N ASN A 401 -25.25 24.86 -5.28
CA ASN A 401 -25.26 25.73 -4.10
C ASN A 401 -24.75 25.04 -2.82
N GLU A 402 -23.75 24.20 -2.95
CA GLU A 402 -23.03 23.63 -1.82
C GLU A 402 -22.08 24.67 -1.20
N LYS A 403 -21.79 24.52 0.08
CA LYS A 403 -20.86 25.40 0.77
C LYS A 403 -19.42 25.12 0.34
N ALA A 404 -18.67 26.18 0.11
CA ALA A 404 -17.24 26.07 -0.18
C ALA A 404 -16.48 25.40 0.96
N SER A 405 -16.93 25.59 2.23
CA SER A 405 -16.36 24.91 3.39
C SER A 405 -16.49 23.39 3.30
N ASP A 406 -17.67 22.87 2.97
CA ASP A 406 -17.90 21.43 2.85
C ASP A 406 -17.08 20.82 1.71
N LEU A 407 -17.04 21.50 0.56
CA LEU A 407 -16.26 21.06 -0.61
C LEU A 407 -14.74 21.12 -0.35
N ALA A 408 -14.26 22.17 0.31
CA ALA A 408 -12.85 22.33 0.66
C ALA A 408 -12.39 21.19 1.58
N LEU A 409 -13.15 20.89 2.64
CA LEU A 409 -12.81 19.80 3.56
C LEU A 409 -12.80 18.43 2.85
N GLN A 410 -13.76 18.18 1.94
CA GLN A 410 -13.78 16.95 1.14
C GLN A 410 -12.57 16.82 0.23
N THR A 411 -12.23 17.86 -0.52
CA THR A 411 -11.11 17.82 -1.47
C THR A 411 -9.76 17.79 -0.76
N MET A 412 -9.62 18.50 0.36
CA MET A 412 -8.41 18.43 1.20
C MET A 412 -8.20 17.02 1.77
N ALA A 413 -9.28 16.37 2.22
CA ALA A 413 -9.21 14.99 2.69
C ALA A 413 -8.86 14.00 1.56
N ALA A 414 -9.43 14.18 0.36
CA ALA A 414 -9.12 13.36 -0.79
C ALA A 414 -7.65 13.49 -1.25
N GLU A 415 -7.07 14.68 -1.13
CA GLU A 415 -5.66 14.94 -1.44
C GLU A 415 -4.72 14.64 -0.27
N ASN A 416 -5.23 14.25 0.90
CA ASN A 416 -4.49 14.14 2.17
C ASN A 416 -3.70 15.40 2.51
N ALA A 417 -4.26 16.58 2.17
CA ALA A 417 -3.61 17.85 2.35
C ALA A 417 -3.55 18.22 3.84
N LYS A 418 -2.39 18.65 4.30
CA LYS A 418 -2.17 19.19 5.64
C LYS A 418 -2.33 20.70 5.65
N PHE A 419 -2.64 21.28 6.80
CA PHE A 419 -3.01 22.68 6.91
C PHE A 419 -2.25 23.41 8.03
N ILE A 420 -1.77 24.60 7.71
CA ILE A 420 -1.18 25.51 8.68
C ILE A 420 -1.86 26.88 8.53
N GLY A 421 -2.50 27.35 9.58
CA GLY A 421 -3.14 28.67 9.62
C GLY A 421 -2.26 29.70 10.32
N ILE A 422 -2.05 30.85 9.68
CA ILE A 422 -1.29 31.98 10.24
C ILE A 422 -2.21 33.18 10.34
N ASP A 423 -2.58 33.52 11.58
CA ASP A 423 -3.34 34.71 11.92
C ASP A 423 -2.40 35.90 12.07
N SER A 424 -2.47 36.85 11.13
CA SER A 424 -1.69 38.07 11.12
C SER A 424 -2.43 39.28 11.72
N SER A 425 -3.60 39.08 12.33
CA SER A 425 -4.41 40.16 12.91
C SER A 425 -3.70 40.92 14.05
N SER A 426 -3.94 42.22 14.14
CA SER A 426 -3.36 43.07 15.19
C SER A 426 -3.88 42.81 16.60
N THR A 427 -5.01 42.15 16.71
CA THR A 427 -5.62 41.72 17.97
C THR A 427 -5.69 40.20 17.98
N SER A 428 -5.06 39.55 18.96
CA SER A 428 -5.05 38.09 19.09
C SER A 428 -6.39 37.46 18.69
N GLY A 429 -6.41 36.82 17.56
CA GLY A 429 -7.41 36.01 16.89
C GLY A 429 -8.87 36.46 17.08
N THR A 430 -9.49 36.91 16.02
CA THR A 430 -10.97 36.91 16.08
C THR A 430 -11.39 35.45 16.24
N LYS A 431 -12.40 35.20 17.08
CA LYS A 431 -12.95 33.83 17.28
C LYS A 431 -13.19 33.11 15.94
N LYS A 432 -13.56 33.84 14.88
CA LYS A 432 -13.80 33.31 13.54
C LYS A 432 -12.57 32.69 12.90
N ILE A 433 -11.39 33.36 12.98
CA ILE A 433 -10.12 32.81 12.42
C ILE A 433 -9.74 31.54 13.18
N THR A 434 -9.80 31.59 14.50
CA THR A 434 -9.47 30.43 15.34
C THR A 434 -10.40 29.26 15.05
N ASP A 435 -11.72 29.49 15.01
CA ASP A 435 -12.73 28.45 14.73
C ASP A 435 -12.51 27.86 13.31
N PHE A 436 -12.16 28.67 12.33
CA PHE A 436 -11.84 28.24 10.96
C PHE A 436 -10.57 27.37 10.93
N PHE A 437 -9.50 27.83 11.49
CA PHE A 437 -8.23 27.09 11.51
C PHE A 437 -8.35 25.77 12.27
N GLU A 438 -9.09 25.76 13.39
CA GLU A 438 -9.36 24.54 14.15
C GLU A 438 -10.23 23.55 13.36
N ALA A 439 -11.25 24.04 12.64
CA ALA A 439 -12.11 23.21 11.81
C ALA A 439 -11.31 22.52 10.69
N VAL A 440 -10.48 23.29 9.97
CA VAL A 440 -9.65 22.73 8.89
C VAL A 440 -8.59 21.77 9.43
N SER A 441 -7.88 22.15 10.51
CA SER A 441 -6.85 21.29 11.10
C SER A 441 -7.43 19.97 11.63
N SER A 442 -8.61 20.02 12.24
CA SER A 442 -9.30 18.83 12.75
C SER A 442 -9.74 17.91 11.60
N ALA A 443 -10.32 18.48 10.54
CA ALA A 443 -10.82 17.70 9.40
C ALA A 443 -9.70 17.06 8.56
N THR A 444 -8.53 17.71 8.51
CA THR A 444 -7.35 17.22 7.77
C THR A 444 -6.41 16.37 8.63
N GLY A 445 -6.74 16.14 9.90
CA GLY A 445 -5.86 15.44 10.83
C GLY A 445 -4.51 16.16 11.06
N THR A 446 -4.47 17.49 10.86
CA THR A 446 -3.24 18.28 11.04
C THR A 446 -3.11 18.71 12.49
N LEU A 447 -2.88 17.74 13.36
CA LEU A 447 -2.79 17.90 14.81
C LEU A 447 -1.49 17.27 15.32
N ASP A 448 -0.93 17.86 16.39
CA ASP A 448 0.21 17.24 17.10
C ASP A 448 -0.26 16.05 17.95
N ALA A 449 0.68 15.33 18.55
CA ALA A 449 0.40 14.18 19.42
C ALA A 449 -0.51 14.49 20.65
N ASN A 450 -0.75 15.77 20.97
CA ASN A 450 -1.65 16.22 22.02
C ASN A 450 -3.00 16.68 21.46
N GLY A 451 -3.25 16.55 20.18
CA GLY A 451 -4.46 17.00 19.48
C GLY A 451 -4.52 18.52 19.26
N LYS A 452 -3.39 19.20 19.29
CA LYS A 452 -3.31 20.65 19.06
C LYS A 452 -2.95 20.92 17.59
N SER A 453 -3.65 21.89 16.98
CA SER A 453 -3.36 22.37 15.62
C SER A 453 -2.01 23.12 15.51
N PHE A 454 -1.41 23.07 14.33
CA PHE A 454 -0.19 23.83 13.99
C PHE A 454 -0.48 25.27 13.55
N ASN A 455 -1.50 25.89 14.15
CA ASN A 455 -1.89 27.26 13.83
C ASN A 455 -1.22 28.26 14.77
N PHE A 456 -0.88 29.44 14.27
CA PHE A 456 -0.20 30.47 15.05
C PHE A 456 -0.81 31.83 14.83
N THR A 457 -0.67 32.71 15.84
CA THR A 457 -0.90 34.15 15.70
C THR A 457 0.44 34.85 15.64
N VAL A 458 0.63 35.64 14.59
CA VAL A 458 1.80 36.51 14.39
C VAL A 458 1.24 37.93 14.31
N GLY A 459 1.37 38.71 15.36
CA GLY A 459 0.83 40.08 15.38
C GLY A 459 1.40 40.97 14.31
N ASN A 460 0.62 41.96 13.84
CA ASN A 460 1.01 42.91 12.79
C ASN A 460 2.36 43.56 13.07
N ASP A 461 2.66 43.95 14.34
CA ASP A 461 3.91 44.55 14.71
C ASP A 461 5.14 43.65 14.44
N ALA A 462 4.99 42.33 14.58
CA ALA A 462 6.05 41.36 14.33
C ALA A 462 6.24 41.08 12.83
N VAL A 463 5.16 41.12 12.04
CA VAL A 463 5.22 41.05 10.57
C VAL A 463 5.76 42.34 9.98
N ALA A 464 5.35 43.49 10.50
CA ALA A 464 5.79 44.80 10.05
C ALA A 464 7.28 45.09 10.36
N ALA A 465 7.81 44.54 11.48
CA ALA A 465 9.17 44.81 11.90
C ALA A 465 10.23 44.21 10.98
N ASP A 466 10.18 42.90 10.68
CA ASP A 466 11.11 42.23 9.76
C ASP A 466 10.60 40.88 9.22
N GLY A 467 9.39 40.44 9.61
CA GLY A 467 8.79 39.16 9.22
C GLY A 467 9.53 37.92 9.73
N LYS A 468 10.53 38.10 10.59
CA LYS A 468 11.37 36.99 11.08
C LYS A 468 10.61 36.02 11.96
N GLU A 469 9.77 36.51 12.87
CA GLU A 469 8.96 35.68 13.75
C GLU A 469 8.03 34.74 12.93
N MET A 470 7.44 35.26 11.86
CA MET A 470 6.60 34.48 10.97
C MET A 470 7.41 33.39 10.26
N SER A 471 8.57 33.68 9.69
CA SER A 471 9.40 32.69 9.01
C SER A 471 9.89 31.58 9.95
N GLU A 472 10.24 31.97 11.19
CA GLU A 472 10.57 30.98 12.25
C GLU A 472 9.38 30.09 12.58
N LYS A 473 8.18 30.66 12.76
CA LYS A 473 6.96 29.92 13.05
C LYS A 473 6.53 28.98 11.93
N ILE A 474 6.60 29.40 10.66
CA ILE A 474 6.34 28.52 9.52
C ILE A 474 7.33 27.36 9.51
N GLY A 475 8.61 27.65 9.69
CA GLY A 475 9.64 26.61 9.75
C GLY A 475 9.40 25.62 10.89
N GLU A 476 9.12 26.12 12.11
CA GLU A 476 8.77 25.29 13.28
C GLU A 476 7.53 24.44 13.02
N ALA A 477 6.52 24.98 12.33
CA ALA A 477 5.30 24.24 12.00
C ALA A 477 5.55 23.10 11.03
N ILE A 478 6.28 23.37 9.95
CA ILE A 478 6.59 22.33 8.96
C ILE A 478 7.49 21.26 9.59
N GLU A 479 8.49 21.65 10.37
CA GLU A 479 9.34 20.73 11.11
C GLU A 479 8.53 19.85 12.09
N SER A 480 7.61 20.47 12.84
CA SER A 480 6.73 19.74 13.74
C SER A 480 5.75 18.84 12.99
N LEU A 481 5.18 19.32 11.88
CA LEU A 481 4.25 18.55 11.05
C LEU A 481 4.96 17.32 10.46
N THR A 482 6.14 17.48 9.90
CA THR A 482 6.91 16.37 9.33
C THR A 482 7.46 15.40 10.37
N SER A 483 7.49 15.81 11.65
CA SER A 483 8.02 14.98 12.76
C SER A 483 6.94 14.33 13.63
N PHE A 484 5.70 14.84 13.65
CA PHE A 484 4.70 14.45 14.65
C PHE A 484 3.31 14.13 14.08
N VAL A 485 3.02 14.37 12.80
CA VAL A 485 1.71 14.01 12.24
C VAL A 485 1.61 12.50 12.13
N GLN A 486 0.65 11.93 12.86
CA GLN A 486 0.33 10.51 12.75
C GLN A 486 -0.33 10.21 11.42
N MET A 487 -0.02 9.05 10.85
CA MET A 487 -0.53 8.63 9.54
C MET A 487 -0.76 7.13 9.49
N ASP A 488 -1.71 6.72 8.67
CA ASP A 488 -1.85 5.32 8.30
C ASP A 488 -0.81 4.97 7.24
N VAL A 489 -0.10 3.86 7.45
CA VAL A 489 1.06 3.47 6.62
C VAL A 489 0.84 2.08 6.01
N TRP A 490 1.03 1.97 4.70
CA TRP A 490 0.88 0.71 3.95
C TRP A 490 1.92 0.56 2.83
N VAL A 491 2.02 -0.65 2.29
CA VAL A 491 2.91 -0.95 1.15
C VAL A 491 2.13 -0.91 -0.16
N ALA A 492 2.72 -0.32 -1.19
CA ALA A 492 2.23 -0.31 -2.57
C ALA A 492 3.38 -0.57 -3.56
N GLY A 493 3.03 -1.16 -4.71
CA GLY A 493 3.98 -1.34 -5.81
C GLY A 493 4.19 -0.06 -6.64
N ASN A 494 5.37 0.07 -7.24
CA ASN A 494 5.67 1.08 -8.25
C ASN A 494 6.60 0.53 -9.32
N ALA A 495 6.27 0.77 -10.57
CA ALA A 495 7.11 0.41 -11.71
C ALA A 495 6.73 1.24 -12.94
N SER A 496 7.64 1.29 -13.93
CA SER A 496 7.43 2.02 -15.19
C SER A 496 7.36 1.10 -16.41
N VAL A 497 7.26 -0.21 -16.18
CA VAL A 497 7.28 -1.23 -17.24
C VAL A 497 6.04 -2.11 -17.10
N ASP A 498 5.56 -2.62 -18.22
CA ASP A 498 4.42 -3.53 -18.29
C ASP A 498 4.87 -4.93 -18.73
N CYS A 499 4.15 -5.95 -18.26
CA CYS A 499 4.15 -7.30 -18.79
C CYS A 499 2.75 -7.63 -19.27
N ASP A 500 2.62 -8.08 -20.51
CA ASP A 500 1.33 -8.42 -21.14
C ASP A 500 0.25 -7.33 -21.02
N GLY A 501 0.68 -6.06 -20.98
CA GLY A 501 -0.20 -4.90 -20.89
C GLY A 501 -0.66 -4.55 -19.47
N THR A 502 -0.13 -5.24 -18.46
CA THR A 502 -0.35 -4.94 -17.03
C THR A 502 0.94 -4.42 -16.41
N ASN A 503 0.84 -3.35 -15.63
CA ASN A 503 2.01 -2.78 -14.96
C ASN A 503 2.59 -3.77 -13.93
N ILE A 504 3.89 -4.01 -13.99
CA ILE A 504 4.56 -4.97 -13.10
C ILE A 504 4.53 -4.56 -11.61
N ALA A 505 4.13 -3.33 -11.29
CA ALA A 505 3.84 -2.93 -9.91
C ALA A 505 2.76 -3.80 -9.25
N GLU A 506 1.85 -4.36 -10.06
CA GLU A 506 0.76 -5.25 -9.63
C GLU A 506 1.26 -6.62 -9.10
N PHE A 507 2.53 -6.97 -9.29
CA PHE A 507 3.12 -8.13 -8.59
C PHE A 507 3.17 -7.94 -7.08
N ILE A 508 3.28 -6.68 -6.60
CA ILE A 508 3.32 -6.35 -5.18
C ILE A 508 1.89 -6.21 -4.68
N LYS A 509 1.41 -7.19 -3.94
CA LYS A 509 0.02 -7.27 -3.47
C LYS A 509 -0.23 -6.50 -2.16
N GLY A 510 0.81 -5.89 -1.59
CA GLY A 510 0.77 -5.14 -0.33
C GLY A 510 1.73 -5.70 0.70
N GLY A 511 1.58 -5.31 1.96
CA GLY A 511 2.41 -5.78 3.06
C GLY A 511 1.61 -6.05 4.33
N ILE A 512 1.81 -7.22 4.92
CA ILE A 512 1.23 -7.55 6.23
C ILE A 512 2.09 -6.87 7.29
N PRO A 513 1.53 -6.04 8.19
CA PRO A 513 2.29 -5.37 9.22
C PRO A 513 2.79 -6.37 10.27
N VAL A 514 4.09 -6.34 10.59
CA VAL A 514 4.74 -7.29 11.52
C VAL A 514 5.10 -6.62 12.84
N LYS A 515 5.84 -5.53 12.81
CA LYS A 515 6.27 -4.79 14.01
C LYS A 515 6.56 -3.32 13.72
N ALA A 516 6.55 -2.50 14.75
CA ALA A 516 7.00 -1.12 14.73
C ALA A 516 8.08 -0.91 15.81
N GLU A 517 9.04 -0.03 15.53
CA GLU A 517 10.09 0.35 16.48
C GLU A 517 10.23 1.88 16.52
N PRO A 518 9.91 2.54 17.65
CA PRO A 518 9.46 1.92 18.90
C PRO A 518 8.03 1.35 18.80
N PRO A 519 7.66 0.33 19.60
CA PRO A 519 6.33 -0.32 19.52
C PRO A 519 5.14 0.61 19.78
N GLU A 520 5.33 1.64 20.59
CA GLU A 520 4.33 2.68 20.85
C GLU A 520 4.17 3.67 19.70
N GLY A 521 5.00 3.58 18.67
CA GLY A 521 5.00 4.47 17.52
C GLY A 521 3.92 4.16 16.48
N ALA A 522 3.23 3.01 16.60
CA ALA A 522 2.20 2.61 15.64
C ALA A 522 1.26 1.54 16.21
N THR A 523 0.09 1.39 15.60
CA THR A 523 -0.87 0.31 15.90
C THR A 523 -1.00 -0.61 14.68
N ILE A 524 -0.91 -1.93 14.89
CA ILE A 524 -1.05 -2.94 13.83
C ILE A 524 -2.53 -3.13 13.46
N ASP A 525 -2.85 -3.07 12.17
CA ASP A 525 -4.15 -3.38 11.57
C ASP A 525 -3.96 -4.41 10.43
N GLU A 526 -3.82 -5.68 10.82
CA GLU A 526 -3.60 -6.78 9.87
C GLU A 526 -4.76 -6.93 8.87
N ALA A 527 -6.01 -6.69 9.31
CA ALA A 527 -7.20 -6.85 8.47
C ALA A 527 -7.20 -5.90 7.25
N ASN A 528 -6.56 -4.74 7.38
CA ASN A 528 -6.42 -3.74 6.31
C ASN A 528 -4.97 -3.64 5.78
N MET A 529 -4.10 -4.56 6.16
CA MET A 529 -2.69 -4.62 5.73
C MET A 529 -1.95 -3.29 5.93
N LYS A 530 -2.11 -2.67 7.09
CA LYS A 530 -1.50 -1.37 7.40
C LYS A 530 -1.14 -1.19 8.88
N PHE A 531 -0.24 -0.27 9.15
CA PHE A 531 -0.10 0.33 10.46
C PHE A 531 -0.97 1.57 10.55
N ARG A 532 -1.57 1.82 11.72
CA ARG A 532 -2.33 3.02 12.04
C ARG A 532 -1.58 3.89 13.03
N ASP A 533 -1.89 5.18 12.99
CA ASP A 533 -1.38 6.18 13.94
C ASP A 533 0.15 6.18 14.03
N VAL A 534 0.83 5.96 12.90
CA VAL A 534 2.29 5.89 12.83
C VAL A 534 2.88 7.28 13.03
N ASN A 535 3.78 7.41 13.99
CA ASN A 535 4.57 8.64 14.16
C ASN A 535 5.71 8.66 13.12
N PRO A 536 5.99 9.78 12.47
CA PRO A 536 7.19 9.91 11.61
C PRO A 536 8.46 9.50 12.35
N GLY A 537 9.38 8.86 11.65
CA GLY A 537 10.61 8.33 12.25
C GLY A 537 10.45 6.97 12.97
N THR A 538 9.25 6.38 12.94
CA THR A 538 9.06 5.01 13.39
C THR A 538 9.55 4.05 12.31
N VAL A 539 10.39 3.08 12.64
CA VAL A 539 10.73 2.00 11.71
C VAL A 539 9.62 0.97 11.74
N VAL A 540 9.00 0.72 10.58
CA VAL A 540 7.94 -0.28 10.44
C VAL A 540 8.44 -1.48 9.63
N THR A 541 8.06 -2.67 10.05
CA THR A 541 8.38 -3.91 9.36
C THR A 541 7.12 -4.47 8.74
N PHE A 542 7.16 -4.69 7.44
CA PHE A 542 6.12 -5.38 6.69
C PHE A 542 6.64 -6.71 6.14
N ASP A 543 5.78 -7.71 6.14
CA ASP A 543 5.91 -8.89 5.32
C ASP A 543 5.25 -8.60 3.97
N VAL A 544 6.06 -8.21 2.99
CA VAL A 544 5.60 -7.77 1.66
C VAL A 544 5.22 -8.99 0.83
N GLN A 545 4.01 -9.00 0.31
CA GLN A 545 3.41 -10.10 -0.43
C GLN A 545 3.55 -9.87 -1.94
N PHE A 546 3.96 -10.92 -2.66
CA PHE A 546 4.11 -10.91 -4.11
C PHE A 546 3.32 -12.05 -4.73
N HIS A 547 2.81 -11.83 -5.94
CA HIS A 547 2.14 -12.86 -6.72
C HIS A 547 2.07 -12.48 -8.19
N ASN A 548 2.24 -13.48 -9.07
CA ASN A 548 2.16 -13.34 -10.52
C ASN A 548 0.92 -14.05 -11.07
N ASP A 549 -0.13 -13.30 -11.37
CA ASP A 549 -1.39 -13.76 -11.93
C ASP A 549 -1.66 -13.26 -13.36
N PHE A 550 -0.69 -12.57 -13.99
CA PHE A 550 -0.89 -11.94 -15.29
C PHE A 550 0.29 -12.04 -16.28
N CYS A 551 1.52 -12.24 -15.81
CA CYS A 551 2.70 -12.23 -16.66
C CYS A 551 3.20 -13.65 -16.92
N GLN A 552 2.97 -14.16 -18.12
CA GLN A 552 3.44 -15.47 -18.56
C GLN A 552 4.73 -15.33 -19.35
N ASN A 553 5.74 -16.15 -19.06
CA ASN A 553 7.01 -16.16 -19.75
C ASN A 553 7.15 -17.37 -20.70
N SER A 554 7.16 -17.13 -21.98
CA SER A 554 7.37 -18.16 -23.03
C SER A 554 8.65 -17.97 -23.82
N THR A 555 9.66 -17.29 -23.26
CA THR A 555 10.88 -16.89 -23.99
C THR A 555 12.01 -17.92 -23.97
N GLY A 556 11.91 -18.95 -23.14
CA GLY A 556 12.98 -19.94 -22.95
C GLY A 556 14.14 -19.47 -22.05
N ALA A 557 13.97 -18.31 -21.41
CA ALA A 557 14.92 -17.77 -20.43
C ALA A 557 14.18 -16.92 -19.40
N PRO A 558 14.66 -16.78 -18.16
CA PRO A 558 14.02 -15.96 -17.15
C PRO A 558 13.90 -14.49 -17.57
N LEU A 559 12.76 -13.87 -17.29
CA LEU A 559 12.58 -12.43 -17.45
C LEU A 559 12.92 -11.73 -16.15
N LEU A 560 13.70 -10.67 -16.24
CA LEU A 560 14.11 -9.86 -15.09
C LEU A 560 13.51 -8.47 -15.18
N TYR A 561 12.67 -8.13 -14.21
CA TYR A 561 12.04 -6.83 -14.08
C TYR A 561 12.50 -6.11 -12.83
N LYS A 562 12.39 -4.79 -12.85
CA LYS A 562 12.69 -3.93 -11.72
C LYS A 562 11.43 -3.24 -11.25
N ALA A 563 11.07 -3.45 -9.98
CA ALA A 563 9.98 -2.75 -9.29
C ALA A 563 10.47 -2.12 -7.98
N GLU A 564 9.60 -1.34 -7.36
CA GLU A 564 9.84 -0.75 -6.05
C GLU A 564 8.66 -1.09 -5.15
N ALA A 565 8.92 -1.68 -3.99
CA ALA A 565 7.98 -1.72 -2.88
C ALA A 565 8.09 -0.42 -2.11
N MET A 566 7.03 0.39 -2.16
CA MET A 566 7.00 1.69 -1.51
C MET A 566 6.14 1.64 -0.27
N VAL A 567 6.59 2.33 0.76
CA VAL A 567 5.76 2.66 1.91
C VAL A 567 5.16 4.04 1.72
N LEU A 568 3.86 4.10 1.85
CA LEU A 568 3.06 5.31 1.75
C LEU A 568 2.43 5.62 3.11
N GLY A 569 2.48 6.89 3.52
CA GLY A 569 1.76 7.41 4.68
C GLY A 569 0.71 8.41 4.21
N GLU A 570 -0.58 8.11 4.44
CA GLU A 570 -1.68 8.93 3.93
C GLU A 570 -1.56 9.25 2.43
N GLY A 571 -1.01 8.29 1.64
CA GLY A 571 -0.76 8.48 0.21
C GLY A 571 0.54 9.22 -0.15
N ALA A 572 1.22 9.82 0.82
CA ALA A 572 2.53 10.42 0.62
C ALA A 572 3.63 9.35 0.64
N TYR A 573 4.65 9.56 -0.17
CA TYR A 573 5.82 8.71 -0.21
C TYR A 573 6.69 8.91 1.05
N LEU A 574 7.00 7.81 1.71
CA LEU A 574 7.91 7.79 2.86
C LEU A 574 9.26 7.17 2.49
N SER A 575 9.27 5.89 2.16
CA SER A 575 10.48 5.16 1.78
C SER A 575 10.19 4.04 0.78
N LYS A 576 11.23 3.41 0.24
CA LYS A 576 11.10 2.32 -0.73
C LYS A 576 12.23 1.32 -0.64
N LYS A 577 11.95 0.12 -1.12
CA LYS A 577 12.94 -0.91 -1.44
C LYS A 577 12.84 -1.27 -2.91
N GLU A 578 13.97 -1.29 -3.60
CA GLU A 578 14.06 -1.80 -4.97
C GLU A 578 14.06 -3.33 -4.92
N VAL A 579 13.28 -3.95 -5.79
CA VAL A 579 13.20 -5.39 -5.92
C VAL A 579 13.35 -5.80 -7.38
N GLN A 580 14.15 -6.81 -7.64
CA GLN A 580 14.22 -7.49 -8.91
C GLN A 580 13.19 -8.62 -8.91
N ILE A 581 12.33 -8.64 -9.90
CA ILE A 581 11.28 -9.64 -10.07
C ILE A 581 11.73 -10.57 -11.19
N ILE A 582 11.93 -11.83 -10.85
CA ILE A 582 12.33 -12.89 -11.77
C ILE A 582 11.09 -13.66 -12.15
N ILE A 583 10.78 -13.73 -13.43
CA ILE A 583 9.69 -14.54 -13.96
C ILE A 583 10.33 -15.73 -14.68
N PRO A 584 10.29 -16.94 -14.11
CA PRO A 584 10.80 -18.15 -14.75
C PRO A 584 10.06 -18.43 -16.06
N GLU A 585 10.60 -19.34 -16.86
CA GLU A 585 9.89 -19.85 -18.03
C GLU A 585 8.60 -20.53 -17.58
N SER A 586 7.49 -20.17 -18.21
CA SER A 586 6.19 -20.82 -17.93
C SER A 586 6.16 -22.13 -18.70
N GLU A 587 6.34 -23.23 -18.04
CA GLU A 587 6.08 -24.54 -18.60
C GLU A 587 4.57 -24.73 -18.78
N ASN A 588 4.15 -25.42 -19.83
CA ASN A 588 2.75 -25.76 -20.02
C ASN A 588 2.37 -26.77 -18.92
N ARG A 589 1.63 -26.28 -17.93
CA ARG A 589 1.02 -27.10 -16.88
C ARG A 589 -0.16 -27.87 -17.44
#